data_6fd87f3057e0626268aa4aae6ec16ce8
#
_entry.id   6fd87f3057e0626268aa4aae6ec16ce8
#
_cell.length_a   1.000
_cell.length_b   1.000
_cell.length_c   1.000
_cell.angle_alpha   90.00
_cell.angle_beta   90.00
_cell.angle_gamma   90.00
#
_symmetry.space_group_name_H-M   'P 1'
#
loop_
_entity.id
_entity.type
_entity.pdbx_description
1 polymer ?
#
loop_
_entity_poly.entity_id
_entity_poly.type
_entity_poly.pdbx_seq_one_letter_code
_entity_poly.pdbx_strand_id
1 'polypeptide(L)'
;PADLDAQETIRFHAGGHVEFRVAPEDEIRAFQRRHYGVAGDTLEALGEDDQVIIDGGDAALADSDDAARDASVVRLVNTILLEGIRERATDIHIEPYEDHLVIRYRIDGVLGQPGVDPMVHRFRHAITSRLKIMASLEISEKRRPQDGRITFKHDGSEYDLRVSIIPMLHGEGVVLRVLDKSAAMFKLEELGMDQTTIEPWDVAIKRPKLQLKKRGIKGV
;
A
#
# COMPACT_ATOMS: atom_id res chain seq x y z
N PRO A 1 -18.29 26.21 -13.27
CA PRO A 1 -17.78 27.25 -14.15
C PRO A 1 -16.76 26.62 -15.07
N ALA A 2 -17.07 26.66 -16.36
CA ALA A 2 -16.25 25.96 -17.35
C ALA A 2 -14.99 26.80 -17.60
N ASP A 3 -13.84 26.20 -17.40
CA ASP A 3 -12.57 26.71 -17.87
C ASP A 3 -12.49 26.53 -19.40
N LEU A 4 -12.67 27.63 -20.12
CA LEU A 4 -12.73 27.62 -21.59
C LEU A 4 -11.37 27.30 -22.20
N ASP A 5 -10.28 27.77 -21.60
CA ASP A 5 -8.91 27.52 -22.10
C ASP A 5 -8.56 26.04 -21.99
N ALA A 6 -8.94 25.40 -20.86
CA ALA A 6 -8.78 23.94 -20.69
C ALA A 6 -9.59 23.16 -21.71
N GLN A 7 -10.84 23.58 -22.00
CA GLN A 7 -11.67 22.91 -23.00
C GLN A 7 -11.11 23.02 -24.41
N GLU A 8 -10.57 24.17 -24.80
CA GLU A 8 -9.93 24.38 -26.10
C GLU A 8 -8.66 23.53 -26.22
N THR A 9 -7.86 23.47 -25.17
CA THR A 9 -6.65 22.64 -25.11
C THR A 9 -7.00 21.17 -25.30
N ILE A 10 -8.01 20.65 -24.59
CA ILE A 10 -8.47 19.26 -24.72
C ILE A 10 -8.97 18.97 -26.13
N ARG A 11 -9.78 19.85 -26.72
CA ARG A 11 -10.27 19.69 -28.11
C ARG A 11 -9.14 19.62 -29.12
N PHE A 12 -8.12 20.46 -28.92
CA PHE A 12 -6.96 20.50 -29.80
C PHE A 12 -6.16 19.18 -29.75
N HIS A 13 -5.92 18.65 -28.56
CA HIS A 13 -5.16 17.40 -28.40
C HIS A 13 -5.95 16.15 -28.78
N ALA A 14 -7.27 16.13 -28.55
CA ALA A 14 -8.11 15.00 -28.88
C ALA A 14 -8.31 14.79 -30.40
N GLY A 15 -8.06 15.81 -31.20
CA GLY A 15 -8.16 15.72 -32.65
C GLY A 15 -9.57 15.37 -33.20
N GLY A 16 -10.62 15.48 -32.37
CA GLY A 16 -11.97 15.07 -32.68
C GLY A 16 -13.06 15.83 -31.92
N HIS A 17 -14.31 15.37 -32.07
CA HIS A 17 -15.43 15.96 -31.33
C HIS A 17 -15.39 15.57 -29.86
N VAL A 18 -15.28 16.56 -28.99
CA VAL A 18 -15.25 16.36 -27.52
C VAL A 18 -16.52 16.96 -26.92
N GLU A 19 -17.30 16.13 -26.23
CA GLU A 19 -18.48 16.53 -25.47
C GLU A 19 -18.12 16.66 -23.99
N PHE A 20 -18.34 17.83 -23.41
CA PHE A 20 -18.08 18.08 -21.98
C PHE A 20 -19.38 17.90 -21.20
N ARG A 21 -19.31 17.12 -20.12
CA ARG A 21 -20.43 16.89 -19.19
C ARG A 21 -20.01 17.29 -17.79
N VAL A 22 -20.96 17.81 -17.02
CA VAL A 22 -20.78 18.13 -15.61
C VAL A 22 -21.22 16.93 -14.79
N ALA A 23 -20.40 16.51 -13.85
CA ALA A 23 -20.70 15.44 -12.90
C ALA A 23 -20.29 15.88 -11.48
N PRO A 24 -20.83 15.26 -10.41
CA PRO A 24 -20.34 15.42 -9.06
C PRO A 24 -18.86 15.03 -8.91
N GLU A 25 -18.15 15.69 -8.01
CA GLU A 25 -16.71 15.46 -7.84
C GLU A 25 -16.36 14.02 -7.44
N ASP A 26 -17.18 13.42 -6.61
CA ASP A 26 -17.06 12.01 -6.19
C ASP A 26 -17.22 11.03 -7.36
N GLU A 27 -18.16 11.30 -8.29
CA GLU A 27 -18.34 10.51 -9.51
C GLU A 27 -17.14 10.68 -10.47
N ILE A 28 -16.62 11.90 -10.62
CA ILE A 28 -15.42 12.15 -11.44
C ILE A 28 -14.23 11.42 -10.85
N ARG A 29 -14.00 11.50 -9.55
CA ARG A 29 -12.93 10.78 -8.87
C ARG A 29 -13.08 9.26 -8.96
N ALA A 30 -14.31 8.75 -8.86
CA ALA A 30 -14.58 7.32 -9.04
C ALA A 30 -14.30 6.86 -10.48
N PHE A 31 -14.66 7.69 -11.46
CA PHE A 31 -14.36 7.43 -12.88
C PHE A 31 -12.86 7.45 -13.16
N GLN A 32 -12.14 8.45 -12.63
CA GLN A 32 -10.69 8.55 -12.74
C GLN A 32 -10.00 7.32 -12.13
N ARG A 33 -10.38 6.91 -10.92
CA ARG A 33 -9.85 5.67 -10.30
C ARG A 33 -10.11 4.42 -11.14
N ARG A 34 -11.28 4.35 -11.80
CA ARG A 34 -11.66 3.19 -12.62
C ARG A 34 -10.91 3.11 -13.95
N HIS A 35 -10.62 4.27 -14.58
CA HIS A 35 -10.09 4.33 -15.95
C HIS A 35 -8.60 4.65 -16.00
N TYR A 36 -8.09 5.43 -15.08
CA TYR A 36 -6.67 5.83 -15.04
C TYR A 36 -5.88 5.12 -13.93
N GLY A 37 -6.56 4.36 -13.09
CA GLY A 37 -5.96 3.47 -12.12
C GLY A 37 -5.27 4.17 -10.94
N VAL A 38 -4.74 3.31 -10.07
CA VAL A 38 -3.85 3.72 -8.97
C VAL A 38 -2.60 4.34 -9.59
N ALA A 39 -2.30 5.59 -9.22
CA ALA A 39 -1.07 6.27 -9.59
C ALA A 39 -0.94 6.80 -11.03
N GLY A 40 -2.03 7.01 -11.78
CA GLY A 40 -1.98 7.60 -13.13
C GLY A 40 -1.13 8.88 -13.18
N ASP A 41 -1.40 9.84 -12.28
CA ASP A 41 -0.65 11.11 -12.20
C ASP A 41 0.85 10.94 -11.88
N THR A 42 1.20 9.84 -11.19
CA THR A 42 2.60 9.55 -10.82
C THR A 42 3.33 8.86 -11.97
N LEU A 43 2.62 8.11 -12.80
CA LEU A 43 3.19 7.41 -13.96
C LEU A 43 3.45 8.37 -15.13
N GLU A 44 2.61 9.38 -15.33
CA GLU A 44 2.89 10.44 -16.32
C GLU A 44 4.20 11.17 -15.99
N ALA A 45 4.52 11.34 -14.70
CA ALA A 45 5.79 11.94 -14.26
C ALA A 45 7.01 11.03 -14.47
N LEU A 46 6.81 9.73 -14.74
CA LEU A 46 7.89 8.76 -14.97
C LEU A 46 8.33 8.64 -16.44
N GLY A 47 7.55 9.20 -17.40
CA GLY A 47 7.88 9.22 -18.82
C GLY A 47 7.76 7.85 -19.52
N GLU A 48 7.51 7.88 -20.84
CA GLU A 48 7.31 6.67 -21.65
C GLU A 48 8.60 5.88 -21.97
N ASP A 49 9.79 6.50 -21.86
CA ASP A 49 11.05 5.95 -22.37
C ASP A 49 11.96 5.26 -21.33
N ASP A 50 11.56 5.21 -20.06
CA ASP A 50 12.44 4.76 -19.00
C ASP A 50 12.31 3.27 -18.69
N GLN A 51 13.21 2.46 -19.28
CA GLN A 51 13.52 1.13 -18.77
C GLN A 51 14.32 1.27 -17.46
N VAL A 52 13.64 1.22 -16.32
CA VAL A 52 14.32 1.15 -15.03
C VAL A 52 14.91 -0.24 -14.83
N ILE A 53 16.13 -0.43 -15.25
CA ILE A 53 16.93 -1.61 -14.91
C ILE A 53 17.63 -1.25 -13.59
N ILE A 54 17.05 -1.65 -12.47
CA ILE A 54 17.76 -1.70 -11.20
C ILE A 54 18.47 -3.05 -11.16
N ASP A 55 19.64 -3.13 -11.78
CA ASP A 55 20.57 -4.21 -11.54
C ASP A 55 21.32 -3.88 -10.23
N GLY A 56 21.37 -4.84 -9.31
CA GLY A 56 21.94 -4.63 -7.98
C GLY A 56 23.43 -4.31 -8.02
N GLY A 57 23.78 -3.06 -7.96
CA GLY A 57 25.15 -2.58 -7.85
C GLY A 57 25.19 -1.14 -7.36
N ASP A 58 25.83 -0.96 -6.24
CA ASP A 58 26.35 0.26 -5.60
C ASP A 58 25.70 1.61 -5.97
N ALA A 59 24.98 2.17 -5.01
CA ALA A 59 24.55 3.56 -4.98
C ALA A 59 25.75 4.51 -4.82
N ALA A 60 26.45 4.79 -5.93
CA ALA A 60 27.44 5.85 -5.98
C ALA A 60 27.31 6.57 -7.33
N LEU A 61 26.94 7.86 -7.25
CA LEU A 61 26.83 8.83 -8.35
C LEU A 61 25.52 8.74 -9.15
N ALA A 62 24.40 9.10 -8.53
CA ALA A 62 23.16 9.35 -9.24
C ALA A 62 23.28 10.67 -10.03
N ASP A 63 23.19 10.59 -11.34
CA ASP A 63 22.82 11.74 -12.19
C ASP A 63 21.44 12.26 -11.77
N SER A 64 21.15 13.51 -12.06
CA SER A 64 19.89 14.17 -11.66
C SER A 64 18.63 13.42 -12.10
N ASP A 65 18.71 12.64 -13.17
CA ASP A 65 17.63 11.84 -13.74
C ASP A 65 17.34 10.58 -12.89
N ASP A 66 18.33 9.91 -12.34
CA ASP A 66 18.14 8.75 -11.47
C ASP A 66 17.50 9.15 -10.14
N ALA A 67 17.86 10.29 -9.59
CA ALA A 67 17.23 10.82 -8.38
C ALA A 67 15.75 11.17 -8.61
N ALA A 68 15.39 11.66 -9.80
CA ALA A 68 14.00 11.94 -10.18
C ALA A 68 13.19 10.64 -10.34
N ARG A 69 13.79 9.60 -10.92
CA ARG A 69 13.18 8.26 -11.06
C ARG A 69 12.94 7.61 -9.71
N ASP A 70 13.93 7.63 -8.83
CA ASP A 70 13.79 7.11 -7.46
C ASP A 70 12.67 7.83 -6.70
N ALA A 71 12.59 9.15 -6.82
CA ALA A 71 11.52 9.95 -6.21
C ALA A 71 10.14 9.56 -6.75
N SER A 72 10.05 9.21 -8.02
CA SER A 72 8.78 8.83 -8.67
C SER A 72 8.35 7.42 -8.27
N VAL A 73 9.27 6.45 -8.16
CA VAL A 73 9.00 5.11 -7.61
C VAL A 73 8.55 5.21 -6.14
N VAL A 74 9.18 6.07 -5.36
CA VAL A 74 8.78 6.34 -3.97
C VAL A 74 7.34 6.85 -3.91
N ARG A 75 6.98 7.80 -4.77
CA ARG A 75 5.60 8.33 -4.86
C ARG A 75 4.62 7.24 -5.27
N LEU A 76 4.97 6.43 -6.28
CA LEU A 76 4.13 5.33 -6.76
C LEU A 76 3.82 4.34 -5.65
N VAL A 77 4.83 3.86 -4.93
CA VAL A 77 4.64 2.94 -3.80
C VAL A 77 3.80 3.59 -2.70
N ASN A 78 4.08 4.85 -2.35
CA ASN A 78 3.30 5.57 -1.34
C ASN A 78 1.83 5.71 -1.77
N THR A 79 1.56 5.99 -3.05
CA THR A 79 0.19 6.08 -3.59
C THR A 79 -0.55 4.76 -3.46
N ILE A 80 0.08 3.63 -3.81
CA ILE A 80 -0.50 2.29 -3.68
C ILE A 80 -0.86 2.00 -2.20
N LEU A 81 0.05 2.29 -1.28
CA LEU A 81 -0.18 2.08 0.16
C LEU A 81 -1.29 2.99 0.69
N LEU A 82 -1.26 4.27 0.35
CA LEU A 82 -2.25 5.26 0.79
C LEU A 82 -3.64 4.93 0.29
N GLU A 83 -3.77 4.49 -0.95
CA GLU A 83 -5.07 4.12 -1.50
C GLU A 83 -5.63 2.89 -0.79
N GLY A 84 -4.81 1.85 -0.57
CA GLY A 84 -5.22 0.71 0.22
C GLY A 84 -5.70 1.08 1.63
N ILE A 85 -4.98 2.00 2.31
CA ILE A 85 -5.36 2.50 3.63
C ILE A 85 -6.68 3.29 3.57
N ARG A 86 -6.86 4.18 2.58
CA ARG A 86 -8.08 4.98 2.40
C ARG A 86 -9.31 4.11 2.11
N GLU A 87 -9.14 3.07 1.31
CA GLU A 87 -10.18 2.07 1.01
C GLU A 87 -10.40 1.09 2.17
N ARG A 88 -9.70 1.26 3.32
CA ARG A 88 -9.77 0.39 4.50
C ARG A 88 -9.43 -1.07 4.18
N ALA A 89 -8.48 -1.27 3.27
CA ALA A 89 -8.01 -2.60 2.94
C ALA A 89 -7.32 -3.26 4.14
N THR A 90 -7.64 -4.51 4.39
CA THR A 90 -6.93 -5.35 5.37
C THR A 90 -5.64 -5.91 4.81
N ASP A 91 -5.61 -6.19 3.51
CA ASP A 91 -4.43 -6.71 2.82
C ASP A 91 -4.28 -6.04 1.44
N ILE A 92 -3.03 -5.78 1.05
CA ILE A 92 -2.64 -5.28 -0.26
C ILE A 92 -1.79 -6.37 -0.91
N HIS A 93 -2.17 -6.81 -2.09
CA HIS A 93 -1.45 -7.80 -2.88
C HIS A 93 -0.87 -7.14 -4.12
N ILE A 94 0.42 -7.39 -4.39
CA ILE A 94 1.11 -6.92 -5.60
C ILE A 94 1.75 -8.15 -6.24
N GLU A 95 1.22 -8.58 -7.37
CA GLU A 95 1.56 -9.86 -7.98
C GLU A 95 2.02 -9.66 -9.43
N PRO A 96 3.29 -9.99 -9.75
CA PRO A 96 3.80 -9.92 -11.11
C PRO A 96 3.34 -11.13 -11.94
N TYR A 97 2.83 -10.85 -13.13
CA TYR A 97 2.57 -11.82 -14.19
C TYR A 97 3.54 -11.56 -15.35
N GLU A 98 3.42 -12.33 -16.43
CA GLU A 98 4.33 -12.26 -17.57
C GLU A 98 4.34 -10.87 -18.21
N ASP A 99 3.15 -10.33 -18.47
CA ASP A 99 2.89 -9.12 -19.25
C ASP A 99 2.23 -7.99 -18.44
N HIS A 100 1.85 -8.24 -17.18
CA HIS A 100 1.17 -7.25 -16.35
C HIS A 100 1.49 -7.41 -14.87
N LEU A 101 1.21 -6.36 -14.09
CA LEU A 101 1.26 -6.35 -12.63
C LEU A 101 -0.17 -6.25 -12.09
N VAL A 102 -0.55 -7.16 -11.23
CA VAL A 102 -1.86 -7.14 -10.57
C VAL A 102 -1.70 -6.56 -9.17
N ILE A 103 -2.44 -5.49 -8.88
CA ILE A 103 -2.58 -4.96 -7.53
C ILE A 103 -4.01 -5.22 -7.09
N ARG A 104 -4.18 -5.82 -5.89
CA ARG A 104 -5.49 -6.14 -5.33
C ARG A 104 -5.56 -5.68 -3.89
N TYR A 105 -6.72 -5.16 -3.52
CA TYR A 105 -7.04 -4.77 -2.16
C TYR A 105 -8.10 -5.71 -1.58
N ARG A 106 -7.87 -6.19 -0.35
CA ARG A 106 -8.90 -6.92 0.38
C ARG A 106 -9.68 -5.93 1.25
N ILE A 107 -10.94 -5.71 0.89
CA ILE A 107 -11.86 -4.80 1.58
C ILE A 107 -13.03 -5.64 2.06
N ASP A 108 -13.34 -5.60 3.36
CA ASP A 108 -14.41 -6.38 3.99
C ASP A 108 -14.37 -7.88 3.62
N GLY A 109 -13.17 -8.44 3.55
CA GLY A 109 -12.94 -9.85 3.20
C GLY A 109 -12.94 -10.15 1.69
N VAL A 110 -13.42 -9.25 0.84
CA VAL A 110 -13.46 -9.42 -0.62
C VAL A 110 -12.19 -8.86 -1.24
N LEU A 111 -11.55 -9.66 -2.09
CA LEU A 111 -10.35 -9.25 -2.83
C LEU A 111 -10.78 -8.59 -4.15
N GLY A 112 -10.67 -7.27 -4.22
CA GLY A 112 -10.97 -6.47 -5.40
C GLY A 112 -9.72 -6.02 -6.12
N GLN A 113 -9.82 -5.79 -7.42
CA GLN A 113 -8.76 -5.22 -8.24
C GLN A 113 -9.15 -3.78 -8.60
N PRO A 114 -8.45 -2.77 -8.07
CA PRO A 114 -8.58 -1.41 -8.59
C PRO A 114 -8.08 -1.37 -10.04
N GLY A 115 -8.55 -0.42 -10.81
CA GLY A 115 -7.95 -0.16 -12.11
C GLY A 115 -6.48 0.22 -11.90
N VAL A 116 -5.56 -0.49 -12.52
CA VAL A 116 -4.13 -0.21 -12.47
C VAL A 116 -3.67 0.06 -13.90
N ASP A 117 -2.94 1.14 -14.09
CA ASP A 117 -2.38 1.46 -15.40
C ASP A 117 -1.41 0.34 -15.83
N PRO A 118 -1.52 -0.19 -17.06
CA PRO A 118 -0.61 -1.21 -17.58
C PRO A 118 0.89 -0.82 -17.50
N MET A 119 1.20 0.48 -17.54
CA MET A 119 2.58 0.96 -17.37
C MET A 119 3.21 0.60 -16.03
N VAL A 120 2.42 0.37 -14.97
CA VAL A 120 2.93 -0.03 -13.63
C VAL A 120 3.75 -1.32 -13.70
N HIS A 121 3.44 -2.21 -14.66
CA HIS A 121 4.21 -3.45 -14.87
C HIS A 121 5.70 -3.19 -15.10
N ARG A 122 6.07 -2.14 -15.79
CA ARG A 122 7.46 -1.76 -16.06
C ARG A 122 8.24 -1.50 -14.77
N PHE A 123 7.56 -1.08 -13.72
CA PHE A 123 8.15 -0.74 -12.42
C PHE A 123 8.07 -1.87 -11.38
N ARG A 124 7.65 -3.08 -11.76
CA ARG A 124 7.45 -4.20 -10.82
C ARG A 124 8.66 -4.47 -9.92
N HIS A 125 9.87 -4.45 -10.49
CA HIS A 125 11.10 -4.66 -9.74
C HIS A 125 11.43 -3.49 -8.82
N ALA A 126 11.25 -2.27 -9.28
CA ALA A 126 11.48 -1.06 -8.51
C ALA A 126 10.50 -0.95 -7.32
N ILE A 127 9.23 -1.29 -7.53
CA ILE A 127 8.20 -1.34 -6.47
C ILE A 127 8.62 -2.34 -5.39
N THR A 128 8.99 -3.56 -5.79
CA THR A 128 9.42 -4.60 -4.84
C THR A 128 10.69 -4.20 -4.10
N SER A 129 11.70 -3.67 -4.80
CA SER A 129 12.94 -3.18 -4.18
C SER A 129 12.66 -2.08 -3.17
N ARG A 130 11.78 -1.12 -3.50
CA ARG A 130 11.38 -0.06 -2.59
C ARG A 130 10.69 -0.59 -1.34
N LEU A 131 9.78 -1.55 -1.49
CA LEU A 131 9.10 -2.18 -0.34
C LEU A 131 10.08 -2.97 0.53
N LYS A 132 11.08 -3.64 -0.06
CA LYS A 132 12.16 -4.30 0.69
C LYS A 132 12.98 -3.29 1.52
N ILE A 133 13.36 -2.16 0.92
CA ILE A 133 14.06 -1.07 1.63
C ILE A 133 13.23 -0.59 2.82
N MET A 134 11.95 -0.29 2.60
CA MET A 134 11.05 0.18 3.64
C MET A 134 10.85 -0.83 4.77
N ALA A 135 10.91 -2.13 4.47
CA ALA A 135 10.78 -3.22 5.43
C ALA A 135 12.12 -3.70 6.01
N SER A 136 13.26 -3.07 5.65
CA SER A 136 14.63 -3.46 6.03
C SER A 136 14.96 -4.91 5.64
N LEU A 137 14.53 -5.32 4.43
CA LEU A 137 14.78 -6.64 3.86
C LEU A 137 15.96 -6.62 2.88
N GLU A 138 16.49 -7.81 2.58
CA GLU A 138 17.62 -7.99 1.65
C GLU A 138 17.14 -7.82 0.19
N ILE A 139 17.65 -6.81 -0.51
CA ILE A 139 17.23 -6.46 -1.88
C ILE A 139 17.76 -7.48 -2.89
N SER A 140 18.99 -7.95 -2.69
CA SER A 140 19.69 -8.85 -3.60
C SER A 140 19.13 -10.28 -3.59
N GLU A 141 18.54 -10.73 -2.49
CA GLU A 141 17.95 -12.06 -2.39
C GLU A 141 16.53 -12.07 -2.97
N LYS A 142 16.38 -12.75 -4.12
CA LYS A 142 15.12 -12.87 -4.88
C LYS A 142 14.54 -14.30 -4.90
N ARG A 143 15.27 -15.26 -4.33
CA ARG A 143 14.94 -16.69 -4.44
C ARG A 143 14.27 -17.26 -3.18
N ARG A 144 14.30 -16.51 -2.08
CA ARG A 144 13.79 -16.94 -0.78
C ARG A 144 12.69 -16.01 -0.31
N PRO A 145 11.64 -16.53 0.32
CA PRO A 145 10.65 -15.70 1.00
C PRO A 145 11.31 -14.83 2.08
N GLN A 146 10.81 -13.62 2.24
CA GLN A 146 11.25 -12.69 3.26
C GLN A 146 10.03 -12.03 3.91
N ASP A 147 10.09 -11.88 5.23
CA ASP A 147 9.06 -11.21 6.01
C ASP A 147 9.65 -9.99 6.72
N GLY A 148 8.89 -8.92 6.77
CA GLY A 148 9.31 -7.68 7.39
C GLY A 148 8.15 -6.83 7.87
N ARG A 149 8.47 -5.60 8.27
CA ARG A 149 7.49 -4.66 8.80
C ARG A 149 7.82 -3.25 8.32
N ILE A 150 6.78 -2.51 7.93
CA ILE A 150 6.87 -1.10 7.57
C ILE A 150 6.01 -0.33 8.56
N THR A 151 6.56 0.71 9.18
CA THR A 151 5.76 1.70 9.90
C THR A 151 5.44 2.85 8.93
N PHE A 152 4.16 3.04 8.66
CA PHE A 152 3.69 4.05 7.72
C PHE A 152 2.86 5.11 8.47
N LYS A 153 3.20 6.40 8.28
CA LYS A 153 2.50 7.51 8.93
C LYS A 153 1.76 8.34 7.89
N HIS A 154 0.48 8.58 8.14
CA HIS A 154 -0.37 9.41 7.28
C HIS A 154 -1.44 10.11 8.12
N ASP A 155 -1.64 11.41 7.90
CA ASP A 155 -2.65 12.24 8.55
C ASP A 155 -2.70 12.09 10.09
N GLY A 156 -1.50 12.02 10.72
CA GLY A 156 -1.38 11.88 12.18
C GLY A 156 -1.62 10.46 12.70
N SER A 157 -2.08 9.54 11.87
CA SER A 157 -2.26 8.12 12.21
C SER A 157 -1.01 7.30 11.86
N GLU A 158 -0.76 6.24 12.64
CA GLU A 158 0.35 5.32 12.43
C GLU A 158 -0.20 3.93 12.09
N TYR A 159 0.21 3.41 10.95
CA TYR A 159 -0.13 2.09 10.43
C TYR A 159 1.07 1.17 10.53
N ASP A 160 0.86 -0.05 10.98
CA ASP A 160 1.86 -1.13 10.98
C ASP A 160 1.55 -2.08 9.81
N LEU A 161 2.41 -2.10 8.81
CA LEU A 161 2.24 -2.95 7.63
C LEU A 161 3.17 -4.16 7.78
N ARG A 162 2.58 -5.35 7.91
CA ARG A 162 3.35 -6.61 7.85
C ARG A 162 3.54 -7.00 6.40
N VAL A 163 4.78 -7.12 5.98
CA VAL A 163 5.17 -7.39 4.60
C VAL A 163 5.65 -8.82 4.48
N SER A 164 5.13 -9.55 3.52
CA SER A 164 5.64 -10.86 3.11
C SER A 164 5.96 -10.80 1.61
N ILE A 165 7.19 -11.16 1.25
CA ILE A 165 7.68 -11.20 -0.12
C ILE A 165 7.96 -12.65 -0.48
N ILE A 166 7.38 -13.10 -1.59
CA ILE A 166 7.42 -14.50 -2.01
C ILE A 166 7.91 -14.58 -3.46
N PRO A 167 8.96 -15.37 -3.75
CA PRO A 167 9.36 -15.65 -5.12
C PRO A 167 8.23 -16.28 -5.93
N MET A 168 7.98 -15.74 -7.11
CA MET A 168 6.99 -16.22 -8.07
C MET A 168 7.64 -16.45 -9.44
N LEU A 169 6.90 -17.01 -10.38
CA LEU A 169 7.41 -17.35 -11.71
C LEU A 169 7.92 -16.11 -12.49
N HIS A 170 7.21 -14.98 -12.37
CA HIS A 170 7.49 -13.77 -13.14
C HIS A 170 8.08 -12.63 -12.28
N GLY A 171 8.63 -12.95 -11.10
CA GLY A 171 9.23 -11.97 -10.18
C GLY A 171 8.94 -12.28 -8.73
N GLU A 172 8.78 -11.26 -7.90
CA GLU A 172 8.46 -11.41 -6.48
C GLU A 172 7.08 -10.84 -6.20
N GLY A 173 6.19 -11.68 -5.66
CA GLY A 173 4.90 -11.23 -5.15
C GLY A 173 5.04 -10.62 -3.76
N VAL A 174 4.28 -9.59 -3.49
CA VAL A 174 4.27 -8.91 -2.19
C VAL A 174 2.86 -8.92 -1.61
N VAL A 175 2.76 -9.28 -0.34
CA VAL A 175 1.53 -9.15 0.44
C VAL A 175 1.81 -8.26 1.64
N LEU A 176 1.01 -7.20 1.77
CA LEU A 176 1.09 -6.31 2.93
C LEU A 176 -0.22 -6.42 3.71
N ARG A 177 -0.14 -6.79 4.99
CA ARG A 177 -1.27 -6.71 5.91
C ARG A 177 -1.25 -5.38 6.63
N VAL A 178 -2.35 -4.64 6.54
CA VAL A 178 -2.52 -3.33 7.15
C VAL A 178 -3.10 -3.49 8.55
N LEU A 179 -2.38 -2.97 9.55
CA LEU A 179 -2.81 -2.94 10.94
C LEU A 179 -2.90 -1.48 11.39
N ASP A 180 -4.12 -1.02 11.62
CA ASP A 180 -4.35 0.29 12.21
C ASP A 180 -4.14 0.22 13.72
N LYS A 181 -3.09 0.88 14.22
CA LYS A 181 -2.79 0.92 15.65
C LYS A 181 -3.81 1.74 16.45
N SER A 182 -4.47 2.70 15.80
CA SER A 182 -5.47 3.55 16.46
C SER A 182 -6.79 2.81 16.72
N ALA A 183 -7.14 1.87 15.85
CA ALA A 183 -8.34 1.05 15.97
C ALA A 183 -8.22 -0.08 17.02
N ALA A 184 -7.01 -0.35 17.55
CA ALA A 184 -6.76 -1.49 18.43
C ALA A 184 -6.95 -1.22 19.93
N MET A 185 -7.38 -0.02 20.32
CA MET A 185 -7.52 0.39 21.73
C MET A 185 -8.98 0.41 22.17
N PHE A 186 -9.70 -0.68 21.96
CA PHE A 186 -11.03 -0.83 22.55
C PHE A 186 -10.91 -1.11 24.04
N LYS A 187 -11.72 -0.44 24.86
CA LYS A 187 -11.89 -0.77 26.27
C LYS A 187 -12.73 -2.05 26.40
N LEU A 188 -12.55 -2.77 27.50
CA LEU A 188 -13.29 -4.02 27.73
C LEU A 188 -14.80 -3.83 27.73
N GLU A 189 -15.27 -2.66 28.20
CA GLU A 189 -16.67 -2.25 28.15
C GLU A 189 -17.19 -2.12 26.70
N GLU A 190 -16.36 -1.56 25.81
CA GLU A 190 -16.70 -1.38 24.38
C GLU A 190 -16.77 -2.71 23.63
N LEU A 191 -16.07 -3.74 24.15
CA LEU A 191 -16.14 -5.11 23.66
C LEU A 191 -17.36 -5.90 24.20
N GLY A 192 -18.24 -5.24 24.97
CA GLY A 192 -19.45 -5.82 25.50
C GLY A 192 -19.28 -6.60 26.82
N MET A 193 -18.12 -6.48 27.50
CA MET A 193 -17.94 -7.07 28.82
C MET A 193 -18.67 -6.24 29.87
N ASP A 194 -19.46 -6.90 30.71
CA ASP A 194 -20.14 -6.26 31.82
C ASP A 194 -19.20 -6.03 33.02
N GLN A 195 -19.60 -5.15 33.93
CA GLN A 195 -18.81 -4.79 35.12
C GLN A 195 -18.53 -6.00 36.02
N THR A 196 -19.46 -6.94 36.11
CA THR A 196 -19.31 -8.15 36.94
C THR A 196 -18.22 -9.08 36.41
N THR A 197 -17.91 -8.99 35.12
CA THR A 197 -16.83 -9.74 34.45
C THR A 197 -15.51 -8.96 34.49
N ILE A 198 -15.55 -7.63 34.29
CA ILE A 198 -14.34 -6.78 34.23
C ILE A 198 -13.63 -6.73 35.59
N GLU A 199 -14.37 -6.57 36.70
CA GLU A 199 -13.76 -6.47 38.03
C GLU A 199 -12.90 -7.67 38.42
N PRO A 200 -13.35 -8.93 38.28
CA PRO A 200 -12.50 -10.11 38.52
C PRO A 200 -11.29 -10.20 37.61
N TRP A 201 -11.44 -9.77 36.33
CA TRP A 201 -10.34 -9.74 35.36
C TRP A 201 -9.25 -8.75 35.79
N ASP A 202 -9.62 -7.55 36.16
CA ASP A 202 -8.70 -6.49 36.59
C ASP A 202 -7.89 -6.91 37.84
N VAL A 203 -8.56 -7.57 38.76
CA VAL A 203 -7.91 -8.15 39.93
C VAL A 203 -6.97 -9.30 39.55
N ALA A 204 -7.32 -10.15 38.61
CA ALA A 204 -6.52 -11.28 38.19
C ALA A 204 -5.26 -10.85 37.44
N ILE A 205 -5.34 -9.86 36.55
CA ILE A 205 -4.20 -9.33 35.77
C ILE A 205 -3.20 -8.61 36.67
N LYS A 206 -3.66 -7.88 37.67
CA LYS A 206 -2.81 -7.13 38.59
C LYS A 206 -2.11 -8.03 39.63
N ARG A 207 -2.43 -9.34 39.69
CA ARG A 207 -1.78 -10.26 40.63
C ARG A 207 -0.33 -10.55 40.24
N PRO A 208 0.65 -10.42 41.17
CA PRO A 208 2.05 -10.73 40.89
C PRO A 208 2.25 -12.20 40.50
N LYS A 209 3.10 -12.47 39.48
CA LYS A 209 3.45 -13.83 39.00
C LYS A 209 3.84 -14.83 40.09
N LEU A 210 4.39 -14.37 41.23
CA LEU A 210 4.77 -15.20 42.38
C LEU A 210 3.57 -15.92 43.04
N GLN A 211 2.37 -15.35 43.00
CA GLN A 211 1.17 -15.99 43.57
C GLN A 211 0.61 -17.11 42.69
N LEU A 212 0.83 -17.04 41.37
CA LEU A 212 0.45 -18.10 40.43
C LEU A 212 1.29 -19.37 40.64
N LYS A 213 2.60 -19.24 40.95
CA LYS A 213 3.49 -20.37 41.30
C LYS A 213 3.04 -21.10 42.55
N LYS A 214 2.55 -20.40 43.57
CA LYS A 214 2.09 -21.01 44.82
C LYS A 214 0.82 -21.86 44.68
N ARG A 215 0.06 -21.68 43.60
CA ARG A 215 -1.16 -22.43 43.29
C ARG A 215 -0.97 -23.57 42.30
N GLY A 216 0.27 -23.93 41.97
CA GLY A 216 0.55 -25.03 41.01
C GLY A 216 0.26 -24.76 39.55
N ILE A 217 -0.09 -23.52 39.20
CA ILE A 217 -0.29 -23.13 37.80
C ILE A 217 1.08 -22.79 37.21
N LYS A 218 1.62 -23.68 36.38
CA LYS A 218 2.84 -23.39 35.61
C LYS A 218 2.52 -22.23 34.65
N GLY A 219 3.16 -21.10 34.84
CA GLY A 219 3.03 -19.97 33.96
C GLY A 219 3.57 -20.32 32.55
N VAL A 220 2.85 -19.90 31.54
CA VAL A 220 3.25 -19.89 30.13
C VAL A 220 4.26 -18.78 29.91
#